data_599f19abac9a5944b5c624a7ffef708b
#
_entry.id   599f19abac9a5944b5c624a7ffef708b
#
_cell.length_a   1.000
_cell.length_b   1.000
_cell.length_c   1.000
_cell.angle_alpha   90.00
_cell.angle_beta   90.00
_cell.angle_gamma   90.00
#
_symmetry.space_group_name_H-M   'P 1'
#
loop_
_entity.id
_entity.type
_entity.pdbx_description
1 polymer ?
#
loop_
_entity_poly.entity_id
_entity_poly.type
_entity_poly.pdbx_seq_one_letter_code
_entity_poly.pdbx_strand_id
1 'polypeptide(L)'
;CMRTSDPDIYAVGDAVEVVHAVTGQPAVISLAGPANKQGRIAADAICGIEHPFTGSQGSSVLKVFDLDVAATGLTERAAQAAGIDFDSVVLTPPNHATYYPGGHAMTLKVLFERGSGRILGAQAVGRGGVDKRIDVLAVAIRAHMNAYDLAELDLAYAPPYSSAKDPVNMAGFMIQNILEERVDQGTWTEVERAATTPDPNGPLVLDTRTVGEWERGHVEGAVHIPLDELREHLDELPRDRRLLVYCQSGLRSYVACRILAQHGLSCANVAGGYGFYEQV
;
A
#
# COMPACT_ATOMS: atom_id res chain seq x y z
N CYS A 1 21.19 4.81 25.11
CA CYS A 1 22.29 5.77 25.07
C CYS A 1 23.48 5.31 24.19
N MET A 2 23.33 4.27 23.38
CA MET A 2 24.34 3.72 22.45
C MET A 2 25.65 3.21 23.11
N ARG A 3 25.67 3.00 24.43
CA ARG A 3 26.76 2.40 25.16
C ARG A 3 26.75 0.89 24.96
N THR A 4 27.89 0.27 24.77
CA THR A 4 28.03 -1.20 24.65
C THR A 4 28.05 -1.87 26.05
N SER A 5 28.36 -3.16 26.10
CA SER A 5 28.60 -3.87 27.35
C SER A 5 29.84 -3.35 28.11
N ASP A 6 30.79 -2.72 27.40
CA ASP A 6 31.90 -2.00 28.00
C ASP A 6 31.47 -0.54 28.26
N PRO A 7 31.54 -0.02 29.49
CA PRO A 7 31.05 1.31 29.84
C PRO A 7 31.80 2.45 29.14
N ASP A 8 33.01 2.21 28.66
CA ASP A 8 33.85 3.21 28.00
C ASP A 8 33.75 3.18 26.46
N ILE A 9 32.93 2.23 25.91
CA ILE A 9 32.78 2.05 24.47
C ILE A 9 31.34 2.36 24.03
N TYR A 10 31.21 3.19 23.01
CA TYR A 10 29.96 3.51 22.33
C TYR A 10 29.98 2.98 20.91
N ALA A 11 28.85 2.46 20.43
CA ALA A 11 28.71 1.97 19.06
C ALA A 11 27.47 2.59 18.38
N VAL A 12 27.60 3.00 17.13
CA VAL A 12 26.55 3.70 16.36
C VAL A 12 26.59 3.29 14.88
N GLY A 13 25.53 3.58 14.16
CA GLY A 13 25.43 3.34 12.71
C GLY A 13 25.21 1.86 12.39
N ASP A 14 25.80 1.41 11.30
CA ASP A 14 25.61 0.07 10.73
C ASP A 14 26.17 -1.06 11.61
N ALA A 15 27.02 -0.69 12.59
CA ALA A 15 27.65 -1.63 13.52
C ALA A 15 26.75 -2.06 14.68
N VAL A 16 25.52 -1.51 14.79
CA VAL A 16 24.63 -1.76 15.92
C VAL A 16 23.31 -2.36 15.55
N GLU A 17 22.84 -3.24 16.38
CA GLU A 17 21.46 -3.70 16.39
C GLU A 17 20.58 -2.70 17.15
N VAL A 18 19.40 -2.43 16.62
CA VAL A 18 18.43 -1.49 17.18
C VAL A 18 17.05 -2.16 17.30
N VAL A 19 16.15 -1.55 18.06
CA VAL A 19 14.75 -1.99 18.09
C VAL A 19 14.04 -1.51 16.84
N HIS A 20 13.40 -2.41 16.10
CA HIS A 20 12.50 -2.06 15.02
C HIS A 20 11.21 -1.48 15.57
N ALA A 21 10.87 -0.24 15.20
CA ALA A 21 9.80 0.52 15.84
C ALA A 21 8.39 -0.09 15.67
N VAL A 22 8.18 -0.93 14.65
CA VAL A 22 6.88 -1.58 14.41
C VAL A 22 6.77 -2.93 15.14
N THR A 23 7.82 -3.76 15.06
CA THR A 23 7.78 -5.12 15.60
C THR A 23 8.25 -5.22 17.05
N GLY A 24 8.97 -4.20 17.56
CA GLY A 24 9.65 -4.26 18.84
C GLY A 24 10.84 -5.23 18.90
N GLN A 25 11.16 -5.89 17.80
CA GLN A 25 12.23 -6.88 17.71
C GLN A 25 13.58 -6.23 17.35
N PRO A 26 14.71 -6.88 17.70
CA PRO A 26 16.02 -6.49 17.22
C PRO A 26 16.11 -6.46 15.69
N ALA A 27 16.78 -5.45 15.15
CA ALA A 27 16.99 -5.28 13.71
C ALA A 27 18.27 -4.50 13.42
N VAL A 28 18.90 -4.80 12.30
CA VAL A 28 19.96 -3.97 11.73
C VAL A 28 19.34 -3.08 10.64
N ILE A 29 19.47 -1.76 10.82
CA ILE A 29 18.90 -0.75 9.92
C ILE A 29 20.02 0.18 9.48
N SER A 30 20.66 -0.16 8.38
CA SER A 30 21.83 0.54 7.82
C SER A 30 21.40 1.75 6.99
N LEU A 31 21.01 2.83 7.69
CA LEU A 31 20.52 4.07 7.10
C LEU A 31 21.13 5.28 7.80
N ALA A 32 21.45 6.32 7.02
CA ALA A 32 22.07 7.55 7.51
C ALA A 32 21.24 8.30 8.56
N GLY A 33 19.92 8.30 8.44
CA GLY A 33 19.01 8.96 9.39
C GLY A 33 19.14 8.41 10.82
N PRO A 34 18.98 7.11 11.06
CA PRO A 34 19.25 6.47 12.34
C PRO A 34 20.66 6.71 12.83
N ALA A 35 21.67 6.51 11.96
CA ALA A 35 23.11 6.69 12.33
C ALA A 35 23.40 8.10 12.86
N ASN A 36 22.89 9.15 12.22
CA ASN A 36 23.03 10.53 12.68
C ASN A 36 22.40 10.77 14.05
N LYS A 37 21.18 10.25 14.29
CA LYS A 37 20.52 10.36 15.60
C LYS A 37 21.29 9.63 16.68
N GLN A 38 21.83 8.45 16.39
CA GLN A 38 22.64 7.65 17.29
C GLN A 38 23.96 8.36 17.64
N GLY A 39 24.64 8.98 16.64
CA GLY A 39 25.84 9.75 16.87
C GLY A 39 25.62 10.92 17.83
N ARG A 40 24.53 11.66 17.66
CA ARG A 40 24.13 12.72 18.61
C ARG A 40 23.87 12.17 20.01
N ILE A 41 23.09 11.08 20.13
CA ILE A 41 22.77 10.45 21.41
C ILE A 41 24.04 9.94 22.12
N ALA A 42 25.00 9.36 21.37
CA ALA A 42 26.27 8.93 21.91
C ALA A 42 27.10 10.11 22.46
N ALA A 43 27.17 11.22 21.70
CA ALA A 43 27.86 12.42 22.14
C ALA A 43 27.23 13.03 23.42
N ASP A 44 25.89 13.12 23.46
CA ASP A 44 25.16 13.56 24.64
C ASP A 44 25.46 12.67 25.85
N ALA A 45 25.47 11.33 25.66
CA ALA A 45 25.73 10.35 26.71
C ALA A 45 27.18 10.44 27.25
N ILE A 46 28.17 10.67 26.38
CA ILE A 46 29.56 10.92 26.77
C ILE A 46 29.67 12.17 27.64
N CYS A 47 28.84 13.17 27.39
CA CYS A 47 28.76 14.41 28.17
C CYS A 47 27.86 14.32 29.41
N GLY A 48 27.36 13.14 29.74
CA GLY A 48 26.52 12.89 30.92
C GLY A 48 25.03 13.19 30.72
N ILE A 49 24.59 13.42 29.48
CA ILE A 49 23.15 13.65 29.12
C ILE A 49 22.62 12.38 28.49
N GLU A 50 21.85 11.59 29.22
CA GLU A 50 21.36 10.30 28.73
C GLU A 50 20.00 10.42 28.06
N HIS A 51 19.95 10.07 26.77
CA HIS A 51 18.71 9.87 26.00
C HIS A 51 18.65 8.47 25.42
N PRO A 52 17.51 7.77 25.47
CA PRO A 52 17.36 6.50 24.78
C PRO A 52 17.24 6.71 23.27
N PHE A 53 17.86 5.81 22.49
CA PHE A 53 17.47 5.65 21.08
C PHE A 53 16.18 4.82 21.03
N THR A 54 15.11 5.39 20.51
CA THR A 54 13.77 4.78 20.54
C THR A 54 13.49 3.88 19.33
N GLY A 55 14.54 3.38 18.69
CA GLY A 55 14.42 2.50 17.53
C GLY A 55 14.21 3.22 16.19
N SER A 56 14.13 2.42 15.14
CA SER A 56 13.90 2.88 13.78
C SER A 56 12.91 1.97 13.06
N GLN A 57 12.22 2.48 12.06
CA GLN A 57 11.31 1.75 11.19
C GLN A 57 11.85 1.58 9.76
N GLY A 58 13.03 2.11 9.45
CA GLY A 58 13.69 1.91 8.17
C GLY A 58 13.11 2.73 7.03
N SER A 59 12.82 4.03 7.24
CA SER A 59 12.36 4.90 6.15
C SER A 59 13.50 5.22 5.19
N SER A 60 13.28 4.99 3.90
CA SER A 60 14.28 5.15 2.85
C SER A 60 13.67 5.64 1.54
N VAL A 61 14.47 6.33 0.74
CA VAL A 61 14.12 6.72 -0.62
C VAL A 61 15.38 6.60 -1.50
N LEU A 62 15.18 6.20 -2.74
CA LEU A 62 16.25 6.15 -3.74
C LEU A 62 15.71 6.57 -5.11
N LYS A 63 16.61 7.09 -5.94
CA LYS A 63 16.35 7.42 -7.34
C LYS A 63 16.83 6.28 -8.21
N VAL A 64 15.95 5.77 -9.09
CA VAL A 64 16.27 4.75 -10.09
C VAL A 64 15.90 5.32 -11.45
N PHE A 65 16.87 5.85 -12.17
CA PHE A 65 16.65 6.64 -13.40
C PHE A 65 15.60 7.74 -13.16
N ASP A 66 14.45 7.67 -13.82
CA ASP A 66 13.37 8.64 -13.70
C ASP A 66 12.38 8.32 -12.56
N LEU A 67 12.55 7.17 -11.91
CA LEU A 67 11.66 6.72 -10.85
C LEU A 67 12.23 7.04 -9.48
N ASP A 68 11.36 7.44 -8.57
CA ASP A 68 11.58 7.46 -7.14
C ASP A 68 11.01 6.17 -6.54
N VAL A 69 11.79 5.51 -5.70
CA VAL A 69 11.36 4.32 -4.94
C VAL A 69 11.54 4.63 -3.46
N ALA A 70 10.50 4.51 -2.68
CA ALA A 70 10.56 4.80 -1.26
C ALA A 70 9.80 3.76 -0.43
N ALA A 71 10.24 3.55 0.81
CA ALA A 71 9.63 2.60 1.72
C ALA A 71 9.76 3.07 3.17
N THR A 72 8.83 2.62 4.03
CA THR A 72 8.88 2.80 5.48
C THR A 72 8.16 1.65 6.18
N GLY A 73 8.60 1.28 7.38
CA GLY A 73 8.00 0.19 8.15
C GLY A 73 8.22 -1.19 7.54
N LEU A 74 7.22 -2.05 7.63
CA LEU A 74 7.30 -3.45 7.20
C LEU A 74 6.97 -3.65 5.72
N THR A 75 7.67 -4.59 5.10
CA THR A 75 7.20 -5.27 3.88
C THR A 75 6.31 -6.45 4.27
N GLU A 76 5.52 -7.00 3.34
CA GLU A 76 4.73 -8.22 3.58
C GLU A 76 5.61 -9.37 4.09
N ARG A 77 6.77 -9.57 3.46
CA ARG A 77 7.72 -10.60 3.88
C ARG A 77 8.19 -10.39 5.33
N ALA A 78 8.45 -9.15 5.73
CA ALA A 78 8.86 -8.84 7.10
C ALA A 78 7.71 -9.01 8.11
N ALA A 79 6.49 -8.61 7.74
CA ALA A 79 5.31 -8.79 8.57
C ALA A 79 5.00 -10.29 8.77
N GLN A 80 5.07 -11.07 7.70
CA GLN A 80 4.91 -12.53 7.75
C GLN A 80 5.97 -13.20 8.63
N ALA A 81 7.24 -12.84 8.46
CA ALA A 81 8.34 -13.36 9.29
C ALA A 81 8.19 -12.99 10.76
N ALA A 82 7.60 -11.85 11.07
CA ALA A 82 7.29 -11.40 12.43
C ALA A 82 6.01 -12.04 13.02
N GLY A 83 5.28 -12.85 12.25
CA GLY A 83 4.01 -13.46 12.69
C GLY A 83 2.88 -12.48 12.92
N ILE A 84 2.92 -11.31 12.26
CA ILE A 84 1.88 -10.30 12.38
C ILE A 84 0.75 -10.64 11.44
N ASP A 85 -0.49 -10.60 11.92
CA ASP A 85 -1.70 -10.72 11.10
C ASP A 85 -1.96 -9.39 10.38
N PHE A 86 -1.74 -9.37 9.08
CA PHE A 86 -1.80 -8.16 8.26
C PHE A 86 -2.61 -8.37 6.99
N ASP A 87 -2.98 -7.25 6.39
CA ASP A 87 -3.46 -7.17 5.04
C ASP A 87 -2.81 -5.95 4.34
N SER A 88 -3.06 -5.77 3.05
CA SER A 88 -2.49 -4.65 2.31
C SER A 88 -3.45 -4.11 1.25
N VAL A 89 -3.32 -2.83 0.96
CA VAL A 89 -3.96 -2.20 -0.19
C VAL A 89 -2.90 -1.75 -1.20
N VAL A 90 -3.22 -1.90 -2.48
CA VAL A 90 -2.41 -1.39 -3.60
C VAL A 90 -3.26 -0.43 -4.40
N LEU A 91 -2.78 0.76 -4.62
CA LEU A 91 -3.45 1.79 -5.40
C LEU A 91 -2.47 2.48 -6.36
N THR A 92 -3.01 2.98 -7.48
CA THR A 92 -2.23 3.67 -8.53
C THR A 92 -2.78 5.07 -8.78
N PRO A 93 -2.77 5.96 -7.77
CA PRO A 93 -3.25 7.32 -7.92
C PRO A 93 -2.27 8.19 -8.74
N PRO A 94 -2.74 9.29 -9.32
CA PRO A 94 -1.84 10.31 -9.83
C PRO A 94 -1.11 11.02 -8.68
N ASN A 95 0.12 11.47 -8.93
CA ASN A 95 0.92 12.22 -7.96
C ASN A 95 0.34 13.61 -7.64
N HIS A 96 -0.42 14.20 -8.57
CA HIS A 96 -1.17 15.45 -8.41
C HIS A 96 -2.41 15.47 -9.32
N ALA A 97 -3.17 16.56 -9.31
CA ALA A 97 -4.39 16.74 -10.10
C ALA A 97 -4.12 16.53 -11.59
N THR A 98 -4.89 15.64 -12.23
CA THR A 98 -4.65 15.19 -13.61
C THR A 98 -4.87 16.26 -14.67
N TYR A 99 -5.63 17.32 -14.35
CA TYR A 99 -5.83 18.46 -15.23
C TYR A 99 -4.66 19.46 -15.19
N TYR A 100 -3.71 19.31 -14.25
CA TYR A 100 -2.49 20.09 -14.21
C TYR A 100 -1.36 19.35 -14.94
N PRO A 101 -0.56 20.05 -15.80
CA PRO A 101 0.48 19.40 -16.59
C PRO A 101 1.55 18.70 -15.75
N GLY A 102 2.08 17.58 -16.27
CA GLY A 102 3.17 16.85 -15.63
C GLY A 102 2.72 15.82 -14.60
N GLY A 103 1.42 15.47 -14.60
CA GLY A 103 0.91 14.40 -13.73
C GLY A 103 1.37 13.02 -14.18
N HIS A 104 1.81 12.21 -13.21
CA HIS A 104 2.19 10.81 -13.40
C HIS A 104 1.51 9.92 -12.36
N ALA A 105 1.16 8.70 -12.75
CA ALA A 105 0.71 7.71 -11.80
C ALA A 105 1.88 7.28 -10.88
N MET A 106 1.55 6.98 -9.62
CA MET A 106 2.44 6.27 -8.70
C MET A 106 1.76 4.99 -8.22
N THR A 107 2.52 3.95 -7.95
CA THR A 107 2.04 2.78 -7.24
C THR A 107 2.35 2.94 -5.77
N LEU A 108 1.33 2.87 -4.92
CA LEU A 108 1.45 2.92 -3.48
C LEU A 108 0.85 1.65 -2.88
N LYS A 109 1.64 0.94 -2.08
CA LYS A 109 1.21 -0.20 -1.27
C LYS A 109 1.28 0.19 0.21
N VAL A 110 0.21 -0.08 0.95
CA VAL A 110 0.15 0.17 2.40
C VAL A 110 -0.25 -1.10 3.11
N LEU A 111 0.56 -1.52 4.08
CA LEU A 111 0.28 -2.65 4.96
C LEU A 111 -0.38 -2.16 6.24
N PHE A 112 -1.36 -2.91 6.71
CA PHE A 112 -2.08 -2.63 7.95
C PHE A 112 -2.37 -3.91 8.73
N GLU A 113 -2.50 -3.80 10.04
CA GLU A 113 -2.88 -4.89 10.95
C GLU A 113 -4.37 -5.19 10.79
N ARG A 114 -4.72 -6.47 10.60
CA ARG A 114 -6.13 -6.88 10.52
C ARG A 114 -6.86 -6.53 11.82
N GLY A 115 -8.10 -6.18 11.72
CA GLY A 115 -8.97 -5.81 12.83
C GLY A 115 -8.74 -4.39 13.35
N SER A 116 -7.51 -3.97 13.67
CA SER A 116 -7.24 -2.62 14.19
C SER A 116 -7.10 -1.56 13.09
N GLY A 117 -6.68 -1.97 11.90
CA GLY A 117 -6.35 -1.06 10.79
C GLY A 117 -5.07 -0.24 11.03
N ARG A 118 -4.26 -0.56 12.06
CA ARG A 118 -3.01 0.14 12.37
C ARG A 118 -2.03 0.02 11.21
N ILE A 119 -1.40 1.11 10.81
CA ILE A 119 -0.46 1.13 9.70
C ILE A 119 0.87 0.51 10.13
N LEU A 120 1.32 -0.46 9.34
CA LEU A 120 2.52 -1.26 9.62
C LEU A 120 3.68 -0.94 8.70
N GLY A 121 3.39 -0.56 7.47
CA GLY A 121 4.42 -0.29 6.47
C GLY A 121 3.84 0.25 5.17
N ALA A 122 4.72 0.81 4.34
CA ALA A 122 4.34 1.28 3.01
C ALA A 122 5.53 1.24 2.05
N GLN A 123 5.24 0.99 0.77
CA GLN A 123 6.17 1.09 -0.35
C GLN A 123 5.52 1.91 -1.47
N ALA A 124 6.30 2.77 -2.10
CA ALA A 124 5.81 3.56 -3.23
C ALA A 124 6.85 3.67 -4.34
N VAL A 125 6.37 3.65 -5.58
CA VAL A 125 7.18 3.82 -6.80
C VAL A 125 6.46 4.76 -7.74
N GLY A 126 7.17 5.74 -8.32
CA GLY A 126 6.57 6.67 -9.27
C GLY A 126 7.51 7.79 -9.67
N ARG A 127 6.97 8.77 -10.39
CA ARG A 127 7.71 9.97 -10.81
C ARG A 127 7.21 11.18 -10.03
N GLY A 128 7.96 11.55 -8.99
CA GLY A 128 7.66 12.73 -8.16
C GLY A 128 6.57 12.53 -7.11
N GLY A 129 6.79 13.09 -5.94
CA GLY A 129 5.86 13.07 -4.80
C GLY A 129 5.74 11.73 -4.08
N VAL A 130 6.59 10.75 -4.37
CA VAL A 130 6.68 9.45 -3.71
C VAL A 130 7.21 9.61 -2.29
N ASP A 131 8.30 10.34 -2.13
CA ASP A 131 8.93 10.68 -0.86
C ASP A 131 7.96 11.36 0.11
N LYS A 132 7.19 12.36 -0.37
CA LYS A 132 6.17 13.04 0.41
C LYS A 132 5.19 12.06 1.05
N ARG A 133 4.68 11.07 0.29
CA ARG A 133 3.69 10.10 0.79
C ARG A 133 4.30 9.13 1.78
N ILE A 134 5.53 8.69 1.51
CA ILE A 134 6.25 7.82 2.43
C ILE A 134 6.61 8.56 3.73
N ASP A 135 6.96 9.85 3.70
CA ASP A 135 7.20 10.62 4.92
C ASP A 135 5.93 10.79 5.76
N VAL A 136 4.77 11.06 5.14
CA VAL A 136 3.49 11.11 5.85
C VAL A 136 3.18 9.76 6.51
N LEU A 137 3.34 8.65 5.76
CA LEU A 137 3.11 7.30 6.28
C LEU A 137 4.14 6.92 7.35
N ALA A 138 5.39 7.40 7.25
CA ALA A 138 6.40 7.20 8.29
C ALA A 138 6.00 7.89 9.61
N VAL A 139 5.45 9.09 9.53
CA VAL A 139 4.88 9.79 10.71
C VAL A 139 3.67 9.03 11.25
N ALA A 140 2.77 8.57 10.38
CA ALA A 140 1.59 7.79 10.76
C ALA A 140 1.97 6.49 11.51
N ILE A 141 2.95 5.74 11.01
CA ILE A 141 3.48 4.53 11.67
C ILE A 141 4.06 4.89 13.05
N ARG A 142 4.86 5.95 13.11
CA ARG A 142 5.50 6.39 14.37
C ARG A 142 4.50 6.85 15.40
N ALA A 143 3.40 7.46 14.98
CA ALA A 143 2.29 7.91 15.81
C ALA A 143 1.26 6.80 16.09
N HIS A 144 1.49 5.57 15.63
CA HIS A 144 0.57 4.42 15.75
C HIS A 144 -0.83 4.69 15.17
N MET A 145 -0.90 5.49 14.12
CA MET A 145 -2.15 5.80 13.42
C MET A 145 -2.73 4.57 12.74
N ASN A 146 -4.04 4.55 12.59
CA ASN A 146 -4.81 3.55 11.87
C ASN A 146 -5.41 4.13 10.57
N ALA A 147 -6.18 3.33 9.84
CA ALA A 147 -6.79 3.72 8.58
C ALA A 147 -7.77 4.89 8.70
N TYR A 148 -8.48 5.00 9.83
CA TYR A 148 -9.43 6.09 10.08
C TYR A 148 -8.69 7.41 10.27
N ASP A 149 -7.56 7.38 10.98
CA ASP A 149 -6.70 8.55 11.13
C ASP A 149 -6.14 9.00 9.77
N LEU A 150 -5.68 8.05 8.90
CA LEU A 150 -5.19 8.40 7.56
C LEU A 150 -6.26 9.08 6.70
N ALA A 151 -7.50 8.62 6.80
CA ALA A 151 -8.63 9.18 6.04
C ALA A 151 -8.93 10.64 6.45
N GLU A 152 -8.72 10.98 7.71
CA GLU A 152 -9.01 12.30 8.30
C GLU A 152 -7.82 13.28 8.22
N LEU A 153 -6.64 12.84 7.73
CA LEU A 153 -5.49 13.74 7.61
C LEU A 153 -5.81 14.94 6.70
N ASP A 154 -5.64 16.14 7.23
CA ASP A 154 -5.71 17.40 6.48
C ASP A 154 -4.35 17.69 5.85
N LEU A 155 -4.18 17.24 4.61
CA LEU A 155 -2.92 17.35 3.88
C LEU A 155 -2.94 18.53 2.90
N ALA A 156 -1.82 19.22 2.80
CA ALA A 156 -1.67 20.39 1.94
C ALA A 156 -1.96 20.03 0.46
N TYR A 157 -2.89 20.76 -0.14
CA TYR A 157 -3.33 20.59 -1.51
C TYR A 157 -3.27 21.89 -2.32
N ALA A 158 -2.69 21.77 -3.50
CA ALA A 158 -2.95 22.62 -4.64
C ALA A 158 -2.68 21.77 -5.91
N PRO A 159 -3.27 22.09 -7.09
CA PRO A 159 -3.17 21.24 -8.28
C PRO A 159 -1.78 20.75 -8.66
N PRO A 160 -0.69 21.55 -8.55
CA PRO A 160 0.67 21.12 -8.88
C PRO A 160 1.29 20.11 -7.88
N TYR A 161 0.72 19.97 -6.66
CA TYR A 161 1.36 19.25 -5.55
C TYR A 161 0.66 17.97 -5.14
N SER A 162 -0.66 17.90 -5.33
CA SER A 162 -1.47 16.76 -4.93
C SER A 162 -2.81 16.73 -5.64
N SER A 163 -3.67 15.81 -5.25
CA SER A 163 -5.11 15.81 -5.51
C SER A 163 -5.85 16.14 -4.21
N ALA A 164 -7.08 16.62 -4.30
CA ALA A 164 -7.90 16.95 -3.12
C ALA A 164 -8.08 15.74 -2.18
N LYS A 165 -8.12 14.52 -2.74
CA LYS A 165 -7.92 13.27 -2.02
C LYS A 165 -6.48 12.82 -2.26
N ASP A 166 -5.59 13.08 -1.28
CA ASP A 166 -4.20 12.65 -1.38
C ASP A 166 -4.12 11.10 -1.42
N PRO A 167 -3.13 10.51 -2.11
CA PRO A 167 -2.90 9.07 -2.08
C PRO A 167 -2.91 8.44 -0.69
N VAL A 168 -2.45 9.14 0.34
CA VAL A 168 -2.50 8.68 1.74
C VAL A 168 -3.94 8.59 2.26
N ASN A 169 -4.77 9.62 2.01
CA ASN A 169 -6.20 9.56 2.37
C ASN A 169 -6.91 8.44 1.60
N MET A 170 -6.59 8.27 0.31
CA MET A 170 -7.17 7.19 -0.50
C MET A 170 -6.83 5.80 0.06
N ALA A 171 -5.59 5.58 0.54
CA ALA A 171 -5.22 4.35 1.21
C ALA A 171 -6.08 4.14 2.48
N GLY A 172 -6.26 5.18 3.29
CA GLY A 172 -7.14 5.16 4.47
C GLY A 172 -8.58 4.73 4.12
N PHE A 173 -9.19 5.35 3.09
CA PHE A 173 -10.54 4.98 2.63
C PHE A 173 -10.62 3.54 2.13
N MET A 174 -9.61 3.05 1.41
CA MET A 174 -9.60 1.66 0.94
C MET A 174 -9.53 0.67 2.10
N ILE A 175 -8.67 0.92 3.08
CA ILE A 175 -8.53 0.06 4.27
C ILE A 175 -9.83 0.08 5.10
N GLN A 176 -10.46 1.25 5.31
CA GLN A 176 -11.77 1.33 5.97
C GLN A 176 -12.82 0.48 5.27
N ASN A 177 -12.88 0.51 3.94
CA ASN A 177 -13.84 -0.29 3.18
C ASN A 177 -13.64 -1.81 3.39
N ILE A 178 -12.40 -2.25 3.63
CA ILE A 178 -12.09 -3.65 3.95
C ILE A 178 -12.47 -3.97 5.39
N LEU A 179 -12.06 -3.14 6.35
CA LEU A 179 -12.35 -3.33 7.78
C LEU A 179 -13.85 -3.34 8.08
N GLU A 180 -14.63 -2.57 7.33
CA GLU A 180 -16.09 -2.49 7.45
C GLU A 180 -16.83 -3.47 6.52
N GLU A 181 -16.11 -4.43 5.94
CA GLU A 181 -16.67 -5.47 5.06
C GLU A 181 -17.47 -4.92 3.88
N ARG A 182 -17.17 -3.70 3.45
CA ARG A 182 -17.84 -3.06 2.31
C ARG A 182 -17.37 -3.63 0.97
N VAL A 183 -16.16 -4.16 0.93
CA VAL A 183 -15.55 -4.77 -0.25
C VAL A 183 -14.58 -5.86 0.17
N ASP A 184 -14.61 -6.96 -0.55
CA ASP A 184 -13.62 -8.03 -0.46
C ASP A 184 -12.46 -7.73 -1.41
N GLN A 185 -11.23 -8.12 -1.04
CA GLN A 185 -10.08 -8.00 -1.92
C GLN A 185 -9.77 -9.33 -2.60
N GLY A 186 -9.45 -9.24 -3.89
CA GLY A 186 -8.85 -10.31 -4.69
C GLY A 186 -7.40 -9.98 -5.01
N THR A 187 -6.63 -11.00 -5.31
CA THR A 187 -5.22 -10.89 -5.69
C THR A 187 -5.00 -11.27 -7.15
N TRP A 188 -3.94 -10.76 -7.76
CA TRP A 188 -3.54 -11.17 -9.12
C TRP A 188 -3.16 -12.64 -9.19
N THR A 189 -2.60 -13.21 -8.12
CA THR A 189 -2.35 -14.66 -8.02
C THR A 189 -3.64 -15.49 -8.13
N GLU A 190 -4.76 -15.02 -7.55
CA GLU A 190 -6.06 -15.67 -7.72
C GLU A 190 -6.58 -15.55 -9.15
N VAL A 191 -6.40 -14.39 -9.77
CA VAL A 191 -6.77 -14.14 -11.19
C VAL A 191 -5.98 -15.05 -12.13
N GLU A 192 -4.65 -15.11 -11.98
CA GLU A 192 -3.78 -15.99 -12.79
C GLU A 192 -4.14 -17.46 -12.62
N ARG A 193 -4.43 -17.90 -11.40
CA ARG A 193 -4.87 -19.26 -11.15
C ARG A 193 -6.20 -19.55 -11.85
N ALA A 194 -7.15 -18.64 -11.78
CA ALA A 194 -8.44 -18.78 -12.46
C ALA A 194 -8.28 -18.83 -13.99
N ALA A 195 -7.35 -18.04 -14.56
CA ALA A 195 -7.08 -18.03 -16.00
C ALA A 195 -6.32 -19.27 -16.48
N THR A 196 -5.33 -19.74 -15.70
CA THR A 196 -4.44 -20.85 -16.14
C THR A 196 -4.96 -22.24 -15.78
N THR A 197 -5.83 -22.34 -14.76
CA THR A 197 -6.41 -23.59 -14.30
C THR A 197 -7.94 -23.43 -14.20
N PRO A 198 -8.64 -23.46 -15.36
CA PRO A 198 -10.09 -23.27 -15.38
C PRO A 198 -10.80 -24.35 -14.55
N ASP A 199 -11.55 -23.90 -13.55
CA ASP A 199 -12.43 -24.71 -12.72
C ASP A 199 -13.88 -24.23 -12.97
N PRO A 200 -14.79 -25.11 -13.42
CA PRO A 200 -16.20 -24.74 -13.61
C PRO A 200 -16.87 -24.15 -12.38
N ASN A 201 -16.40 -24.53 -11.18
CA ASN A 201 -16.89 -24.00 -9.89
C ASN A 201 -15.97 -22.93 -9.28
N GLY A 202 -14.84 -22.66 -9.93
CA GLY A 202 -13.87 -21.64 -9.49
C GLY A 202 -14.35 -20.21 -9.73
N PRO A 203 -13.58 -19.22 -9.29
CA PRO A 203 -13.95 -17.81 -9.49
C PRO A 203 -14.01 -17.45 -10.97
N LEU A 204 -14.89 -16.53 -11.33
CA LEU A 204 -14.97 -15.93 -12.65
C LEU A 204 -14.25 -14.59 -12.64
N VAL A 205 -13.40 -14.34 -13.63
CA VAL A 205 -12.68 -13.07 -13.78
C VAL A 205 -13.53 -12.11 -14.60
N LEU A 206 -13.79 -10.92 -14.07
CA LEU A 206 -14.61 -9.89 -14.70
C LEU A 206 -13.80 -8.61 -14.94
N ASP A 207 -13.64 -8.23 -16.21
CA ASP A 207 -13.05 -6.95 -16.61
C ASP A 207 -14.13 -5.89 -16.79
N THR A 208 -14.03 -4.79 -16.05
CA THR A 208 -15.00 -3.68 -16.11
C THR A 208 -14.43 -2.45 -16.80
N ARG A 209 -13.36 -2.61 -17.59
CA ARG A 209 -12.76 -1.52 -18.37
C ARG A 209 -13.58 -1.21 -19.60
N THR A 210 -13.22 -0.11 -20.27
CA THR A 210 -13.83 0.26 -21.56
C THR A 210 -13.41 -0.71 -22.67
N VAL A 211 -14.19 -0.78 -23.75
CA VAL A 211 -13.87 -1.61 -24.92
C VAL A 211 -12.46 -1.32 -25.45
N GLY A 212 -12.07 -0.05 -25.58
CA GLY A 212 -10.73 0.27 -26.07
C GLY A 212 -9.58 -0.09 -25.12
N GLU A 213 -9.82 -0.21 -23.80
CA GLU A 213 -8.83 -0.74 -22.84
C GLU A 213 -8.73 -2.26 -22.95
N TRP A 214 -9.84 -2.94 -23.12
CA TRP A 214 -9.93 -4.38 -23.34
C TRP A 214 -9.19 -4.82 -24.62
N GLU A 215 -9.42 -4.12 -25.73
CA GLU A 215 -8.78 -4.42 -27.02
C GLU A 215 -7.25 -4.30 -27.02
N ARG A 216 -6.70 -3.43 -26.16
CA ARG A 216 -5.23 -3.30 -26.00
C ARG A 216 -4.57 -4.43 -25.25
N GLY A 217 -5.33 -5.20 -24.51
CA GLY A 217 -4.87 -6.35 -23.74
C GLY A 217 -5.80 -6.60 -22.55
N HIS A 218 -5.97 -7.87 -22.19
CA HIS A 218 -6.82 -8.29 -21.08
C HIS A 218 -6.35 -9.66 -20.55
N VAL A 219 -6.91 -10.10 -19.42
CA VAL A 219 -6.66 -11.43 -18.88
C VAL A 219 -7.38 -12.46 -19.74
N GLU A 220 -6.67 -13.49 -20.19
CA GLU A 220 -7.26 -14.56 -21.00
C GLU A 220 -8.39 -15.27 -20.23
N GLY A 221 -9.51 -15.47 -20.90
CA GLY A 221 -10.70 -16.11 -20.31
C GLY A 221 -11.52 -15.21 -19.39
N ALA A 222 -11.18 -13.93 -19.24
CA ALA A 222 -12.01 -12.98 -18.51
C ALA A 222 -13.30 -12.65 -19.28
N VAL A 223 -14.37 -12.43 -18.55
CA VAL A 223 -15.61 -11.86 -19.10
C VAL A 223 -15.47 -10.35 -19.13
N HIS A 224 -15.85 -9.72 -20.23
CA HIS A 224 -15.80 -8.27 -20.37
C HIS A 224 -17.19 -7.65 -20.29
N ILE A 225 -17.42 -6.84 -19.28
CA ILE A 225 -18.64 -6.02 -19.14
C ILE A 225 -18.20 -4.65 -18.62
N PRO A 226 -18.21 -3.60 -19.45
CA PRO A 226 -17.88 -2.25 -19.03
C PRO A 226 -18.71 -1.81 -17.82
N LEU A 227 -18.13 -1.06 -16.90
CA LEU A 227 -18.84 -0.63 -15.67
C LEU A 227 -20.16 0.06 -15.96
N ASP A 228 -20.21 0.88 -17.03
CA ASP A 228 -21.41 1.65 -17.38
C ASP A 228 -22.57 0.76 -17.88
N GLU A 229 -22.25 -0.43 -18.41
CA GLU A 229 -23.20 -1.42 -18.90
C GLU A 229 -23.55 -2.49 -17.86
N LEU A 230 -22.76 -2.58 -16.76
CA LEU A 230 -22.83 -3.69 -15.79
C LEU A 230 -24.25 -3.96 -15.25
N ARG A 231 -25.05 -2.91 -15.02
CA ARG A 231 -26.41 -3.06 -14.49
C ARG A 231 -27.38 -3.77 -15.44
N GLU A 232 -27.13 -3.68 -16.73
CA GLU A 232 -27.97 -4.32 -17.77
C GLU A 232 -27.61 -5.80 -17.97
N HIS A 233 -26.41 -6.22 -17.51
CA HIS A 233 -25.86 -7.57 -17.67
C HIS A 233 -25.77 -8.38 -16.37
N LEU A 234 -26.41 -7.93 -15.28
CA LEU A 234 -26.31 -8.61 -13.98
C LEU A 234 -26.87 -10.04 -14.01
N ASP A 235 -27.89 -10.30 -14.83
CA ASP A 235 -28.53 -11.61 -14.94
C ASP A 235 -27.69 -12.62 -15.75
N GLU A 236 -26.66 -12.18 -16.45
CA GLU A 236 -25.72 -13.04 -17.19
C GLU A 236 -24.59 -13.56 -16.27
N LEU A 237 -24.42 -12.97 -15.08
CA LEU A 237 -23.36 -13.33 -14.15
C LEU A 237 -23.78 -14.48 -13.23
N PRO A 238 -22.88 -15.47 -13.00
CA PRO A 238 -23.17 -16.61 -12.13
C PRO A 238 -23.31 -16.15 -10.67
N ARG A 239 -24.36 -16.66 -9.99
CA ARG A 239 -24.64 -16.34 -8.59
C ARG A 239 -23.98 -17.30 -7.60
N ASP A 240 -23.50 -18.43 -8.08
CA ASP A 240 -22.90 -19.52 -7.33
C ASP A 240 -21.35 -19.49 -7.36
N ARG A 241 -20.78 -18.52 -8.06
CA ARG A 241 -19.32 -18.34 -8.20
C ARG A 241 -18.88 -16.97 -7.70
N ARG A 242 -17.69 -16.90 -7.10
CA ARG A 242 -17.08 -15.61 -6.73
C ARG A 242 -16.57 -14.90 -7.98
N LEU A 243 -16.80 -13.61 -8.09
CA LEU A 243 -16.33 -12.76 -9.17
C LEU A 243 -15.05 -12.05 -8.74
N LEU A 244 -13.94 -12.23 -9.47
CA LEU A 244 -12.72 -11.45 -9.32
C LEU A 244 -12.78 -10.28 -10.30
N VAL A 245 -13.06 -9.10 -9.79
CA VAL A 245 -13.39 -7.92 -10.60
C VAL A 245 -12.18 -7.00 -10.70
N TYR A 246 -11.74 -6.69 -11.91
CA TYR A 246 -10.67 -5.72 -12.11
C TYR A 246 -11.08 -4.59 -13.07
N CYS A 247 -10.36 -3.48 -12.96
CA CYS A 247 -10.34 -2.41 -13.95
C CYS A 247 -8.92 -1.90 -14.15
N GLN A 248 -8.69 -0.74 -14.72
CA GLN A 248 -7.34 -0.23 -14.97
C GLN A 248 -6.56 0.10 -13.69
N SER A 249 -7.22 0.66 -12.64
CA SER A 249 -6.55 1.19 -11.44
C SER A 249 -7.21 0.78 -10.12
N GLY A 250 -8.28 -0.04 -10.14
CA GLY A 250 -8.98 -0.51 -8.94
C GLY A 250 -10.24 0.30 -8.56
N LEU A 251 -10.44 1.53 -9.07
CA LEU A 251 -11.60 2.36 -8.68
C LEU A 251 -12.91 1.91 -9.33
N ARG A 252 -12.93 1.71 -10.66
CA ARG A 252 -14.13 1.24 -11.37
C ARG A 252 -14.56 -0.14 -10.92
N SER A 253 -13.60 -1.04 -10.69
CA SER A 253 -13.87 -2.38 -10.17
C SER A 253 -14.39 -2.34 -8.72
N TYR A 254 -13.94 -1.40 -7.89
CA TYR A 254 -14.57 -1.15 -6.59
C TYR A 254 -16.05 -0.77 -6.73
N VAL A 255 -16.36 0.18 -7.63
CA VAL A 255 -17.77 0.57 -7.90
C VAL A 255 -18.57 -0.62 -8.42
N ALA A 256 -17.99 -1.42 -9.33
CA ALA A 256 -18.61 -2.64 -9.83
C ALA A 256 -18.90 -3.62 -8.69
N CYS A 257 -17.95 -3.87 -7.80
CA CYS A 257 -18.17 -4.73 -6.62
C CYS A 257 -19.31 -4.22 -5.73
N ARG A 258 -19.44 -2.90 -5.56
CA ARG A 258 -20.56 -2.32 -4.80
C ARG A 258 -21.91 -2.58 -5.47
N ILE A 259 -21.98 -2.49 -6.81
CA ILE A 259 -23.17 -2.83 -7.58
C ILE A 259 -23.48 -4.32 -7.45
N LEU A 260 -22.51 -5.19 -7.67
CA LEU A 260 -22.66 -6.63 -7.62
C LEU A 260 -23.12 -7.12 -6.23
N ALA A 261 -22.49 -6.63 -5.17
CA ALA A 261 -22.85 -6.97 -3.79
C ALA A 261 -24.29 -6.55 -3.42
N GLN A 262 -24.75 -5.38 -3.89
CA GLN A 262 -26.14 -4.92 -3.71
C GLN A 262 -27.17 -5.85 -4.39
N HIS A 263 -26.74 -6.61 -5.40
CA HIS A 263 -27.58 -7.58 -6.11
C HIS A 263 -27.34 -9.03 -5.66
N GLY A 264 -26.60 -9.22 -4.55
CA GLY A 264 -26.37 -10.53 -3.93
C GLY A 264 -25.34 -11.40 -4.64
N LEU A 265 -24.46 -10.80 -5.46
CA LEU A 265 -23.35 -11.52 -6.10
C LEU A 265 -22.09 -11.44 -5.23
N SER A 266 -21.45 -12.60 -5.04
CA SER A 266 -20.16 -12.67 -4.33
C SER A 266 -19.04 -12.13 -5.23
N CYS A 267 -18.31 -11.13 -4.78
CA CYS A 267 -17.28 -10.49 -5.60
C CYS A 267 -16.12 -9.94 -4.76
N ALA A 268 -14.95 -9.81 -5.39
CA ALA A 268 -13.77 -9.19 -4.81
C ALA A 268 -13.13 -8.22 -5.80
N ASN A 269 -12.68 -7.07 -5.31
CA ASN A 269 -11.94 -6.08 -6.07
C ASN A 269 -10.46 -6.49 -6.15
N VAL A 270 -9.93 -6.68 -7.36
CA VAL A 270 -8.53 -7.06 -7.56
C VAL A 270 -7.61 -5.86 -7.35
N ALA A 271 -6.71 -6.00 -6.39
CA ALA A 271 -5.84 -4.92 -5.91
C ALA A 271 -4.95 -4.34 -7.04
N GLY A 272 -4.84 -3.01 -7.10
CA GLY A 272 -3.98 -2.27 -8.03
C GLY A 272 -4.49 -2.17 -9.47
N GLY A 273 -5.45 -3.03 -9.88
CA GLY A 273 -5.99 -3.06 -11.24
C GLY A 273 -5.00 -3.56 -12.30
N TYR A 274 -5.46 -3.61 -13.56
CA TYR A 274 -4.70 -4.15 -14.69
C TYR A 274 -3.40 -3.39 -14.98
N GLY A 275 -3.38 -2.08 -14.77
CA GLY A 275 -2.17 -1.28 -14.94
C GLY A 275 -1.04 -1.64 -13.96
N PHE A 276 -1.36 -2.17 -12.78
CA PHE A 276 -0.37 -2.76 -11.88
C PHE A 276 0.10 -4.13 -12.40
N TYR A 277 -0.83 -4.96 -12.85
CA TYR A 277 -0.53 -6.30 -13.39
C TYR A 277 0.42 -6.27 -14.59
N GLU A 278 0.25 -5.30 -15.50
CA GLU A 278 1.14 -5.15 -16.67
C GLU A 278 2.60 -4.79 -16.30
N GLN A 279 2.87 -4.38 -15.06
CA GLN A 279 4.17 -3.91 -14.60
C GLN A 279 4.93 -4.95 -13.76
N VAL A 280 4.28 -6.01 -13.34
CA VAL A 280 4.85 -7.07 -12.48
C VAL A 280 4.86 -8.41 -13.20
#